data_26cc2e5ee95eb498a2a081b8e6433311
#
_entry.id   26cc2e5ee95eb498a2a081b8e6433311
#
_cell.length_a   1.000
_cell.length_b   1.000
_cell.length_c   1.000
_cell.angle_alpha   90.00
_cell.angle_beta   90.00
_cell.angle_gamma   90.00
#
_symmetry.space_group_name_H-M   'P 1'
#
loop_
_entity.id
_entity.type
_entity.pdbx_description
1 polymer ?
#
loop_
_entity_poly.entity_id
_entity_poly.type
_entity_poly.pdbx_seq_one_letter_code
_entity_poly.pdbx_strand_id
1 'polypeptide(L)'
;LSLEQDSIESLPGPAYMVNNNMELIWWNEQASKSFFNYEADLPGELESRNLLKMLFNTQVGADPDHLRELLKPHIAAGKKRLSQQGLMKVYSALDAEQLSILKQCFEEAEPLDKVPMVHFPAILPAGYGGIKDPLCCDLYICFYREGILFTFSPVQLNDDFLLEFLRKRNHVINELLKKRKPYLTDVTVMVADVQNSTRIC
;
A
#
# COMPACT_ATOMS: atom_id res chain seq x y z
N LEU A 1 14.85 20.14 19.03
CA LEU A 1 14.39 18.93 18.33
C LEU A 1 13.70 19.39 17.05
N SER A 2 14.30 19.06 15.90
CA SER A 2 13.99 19.65 14.62
C SER A 2 12.62 19.17 14.08
N LEU A 3 11.87 20.08 13.46
CA LEU A 3 10.62 19.84 12.73
C LEU A 3 10.72 18.76 11.62
N GLU A 4 11.93 18.27 11.31
CA GLU A 4 12.17 17.22 10.31
C GLU A 4 11.81 15.81 10.79
N GLN A 5 11.73 15.55 12.09
CA GLN A 5 11.41 14.23 12.63
C GLN A 5 9.92 13.85 12.55
N ASP A 6 9.04 14.81 12.29
CA ASP A 6 7.59 14.57 12.18
C ASP A 6 7.09 14.38 10.72
N SER A 7 7.99 14.18 9.75
CA SER A 7 7.61 13.95 8.36
C SER A 7 7.45 12.45 8.06
N ILE A 8 6.48 12.09 7.22
CA ILE A 8 6.33 10.72 6.70
C ILE A 8 7.54 10.22 5.89
N GLU A 9 8.36 11.15 5.36
CA GLU A 9 9.61 10.80 4.67
C GLU A 9 10.70 10.33 5.64
N SER A 10 10.59 10.69 6.92
CA SER A 10 11.53 10.27 7.97
C SER A 10 11.18 8.92 8.60
N LEU A 11 10.18 8.20 8.08
CA LEU A 11 9.89 6.84 8.53
C LEU A 11 11.13 5.94 8.37
N PRO A 12 11.44 5.10 9.37
CA PRO A 12 12.74 4.42 9.47
C PRO A 12 12.97 3.32 8.44
N GLY A 13 11.92 2.92 7.73
CA GLY A 13 11.98 1.86 6.73
C GLY A 13 11.14 2.17 5.51
N PRO A 14 11.05 1.21 4.58
CA PRO A 14 10.17 1.33 3.43
C PRO A 14 8.73 1.56 3.87
N ALA A 15 8.08 2.58 3.29
CA ALA A 15 6.69 2.91 3.59
C ALA A 15 5.95 3.35 2.32
N TYR A 16 4.71 2.90 2.17
CA TYR A 16 3.85 3.26 1.06
C TYR A 16 2.38 3.21 1.45
N MET A 17 1.59 3.99 0.77
CA MET A 17 0.15 4.03 0.95
C MET A 17 -0.57 3.62 -0.33
N VAL A 18 -1.59 2.79 -0.17
CA VAL A 18 -2.54 2.44 -1.23
C VAL A 18 -3.92 3.00 -0.93
N ASN A 19 -4.70 3.25 -1.97
CA ASN A 19 -6.12 3.54 -1.82
C ASN A 19 -6.94 2.26 -1.57
N ASN A 20 -8.26 2.37 -1.52
CA ASN A 20 -9.15 1.23 -1.26
C ASN A 20 -9.18 0.17 -2.40
N ASN A 21 -8.64 0.47 -3.57
CA ASN A 21 -8.44 -0.47 -4.68
C ASN A 21 -7.03 -1.05 -4.74
N MET A 22 -6.23 -0.87 -3.67
CA MET A 22 -4.84 -1.32 -3.60
C MET A 22 -3.93 -0.65 -4.65
N GLU A 23 -4.25 0.58 -5.07
CA GLU A 23 -3.46 1.36 -6.00
C GLU A 23 -2.55 2.30 -5.23
N LEU A 24 -1.25 2.31 -5.57
CA LEU A 24 -0.24 3.13 -4.91
C LEU A 24 -0.50 4.62 -5.13
N ILE A 25 -0.67 5.35 -4.04
CA ILE A 25 -0.88 6.80 -4.05
C ILE A 25 0.29 7.59 -3.45
N TRP A 26 1.10 6.94 -2.62
CA TRP A 26 2.30 7.51 -2.04
C TRP A 26 3.30 6.40 -1.65
N TRP A 27 4.59 6.74 -1.66
CA TRP A 27 5.69 5.94 -1.10
C TRP A 27 6.86 6.84 -0.75
N ASN A 28 7.68 6.42 0.22
CA ASN A 28 8.95 7.09 0.52
C ASN A 28 10.08 6.58 -0.38
N GLU A 29 11.23 7.25 -0.30
CA GLU A 29 12.40 6.89 -1.10
C GLU A 29 12.86 5.46 -0.85
N GLN A 30 12.78 4.99 0.40
CA GLN A 30 13.19 3.62 0.75
C GLN A 30 12.26 2.58 0.10
N ALA A 31 10.95 2.80 0.11
CA ALA A 31 10.02 1.89 -0.58
C ALA A 31 10.24 1.89 -2.09
N SER A 32 10.49 3.06 -2.68
CA SER A 32 10.84 3.15 -4.11
C SER A 32 12.05 2.29 -4.44
N LYS A 33 13.11 2.37 -3.62
CA LYS A 33 14.33 1.57 -3.79
C LYS A 33 14.09 0.08 -3.59
N SER A 34 13.37 -0.27 -2.53
CA SER A 34 13.25 -1.66 -2.09
C SER A 34 12.20 -2.45 -2.85
N PHE A 35 11.05 -1.84 -3.16
CA PHE A 35 9.89 -2.55 -3.68
C PHE A 35 9.62 -2.29 -5.16
N PHE A 36 9.99 -1.12 -5.69
CA PHE A 36 9.49 -0.71 -7.00
C PHE A 36 10.57 -0.53 -8.06
N ASN A 37 11.80 -0.89 -7.74
CA ASN A 37 12.97 -0.83 -8.61
C ASN A 37 13.18 0.56 -9.26
N TYR A 38 14.16 1.31 -8.81
CA TYR A 38 14.45 2.73 -9.08
C TYR A 38 14.36 3.20 -10.53
N GLU A 39 14.50 2.29 -11.48
CA GLU A 39 14.61 2.63 -12.90
C GLU A 39 13.27 2.68 -13.63
N ALA A 40 12.20 2.22 -13.01
CA ALA A 40 10.89 2.28 -13.62
C ALA A 40 10.11 3.48 -13.09
N ASP A 41 9.88 4.46 -13.94
CA ASP A 41 8.84 5.46 -13.70
C ASP A 41 7.52 4.74 -13.41
N LEU A 42 6.87 5.13 -12.32
CA LEU A 42 5.55 4.57 -12.04
C LEU A 42 4.58 4.95 -13.15
N PRO A 43 3.71 4.02 -13.53
CA PRO A 43 2.69 4.29 -14.53
C PRO A 43 1.94 5.58 -14.22
N GLY A 44 1.70 6.42 -15.21
CA GLY A 44 0.95 7.66 -15.04
C GLY A 44 -0.49 7.41 -14.58
N GLU A 45 -1.08 6.32 -15.07
CA GLU A 45 -2.44 5.91 -14.73
C GLU A 45 -2.51 5.24 -13.36
N LEU A 46 -3.46 5.67 -12.51
CA LEU A 46 -3.62 5.16 -11.16
C LEU A 46 -3.90 3.63 -11.14
N GLU A 47 -4.73 3.16 -12.05
CA GLU A 47 -5.08 1.73 -12.15
C GLU A 47 -3.89 0.83 -12.47
N SER A 48 -2.89 1.36 -13.17
CA SER A 48 -1.64 0.64 -13.48
C SER A 48 -0.70 0.55 -12.27
N ARG A 49 -0.98 1.29 -11.19
CA ARG A 49 -0.23 1.27 -9.92
C ARG A 49 -0.80 0.28 -8.91
N ASN A 50 -1.56 -0.72 -9.34
CA ASN A 50 -2.10 -1.71 -8.41
C ASN A 50 -0.97 -2.50 -7.74
N LEU A 51 -0.89 -2.43 -6.41
CA LEU A 51 0.16 -3.02 -5.61
C LEU A 51 0.27 -4.54 -5.84
N LEU A 52 -0.86 -5.25 -5.92
CA LEU A 52 -0.83 -6.71 -6.10
C LEU A 52 -0.19 -7.09 -7.43
N LYS A 53 -0.50 -6.36 -8.52
CA LYS A 53 0.17 -6.56 -9.82
C LYS A 53 1.67 -6.26 -9.74
N MET A 54 2.02 -5.17 -9.06
CA MET A 54 3.42 -4.75 -8.96
C MET A 54 4.26 -5.75 -8.18
N LEU A 55 3.72 -6.35 -7.12
CA LEU A 55 4.41 -7.37 -6.33
C LEU A 55 4.76 -8.61 -7.15
N PHE A 56 3.93 -9.02 -8.10
CA PHE A 56 4.25 -10.12 -9.02
C PHE A 56 5.38 -9.79 -10.00
N ASN A 57 5.57 -8.51 -10.32
CA ASN A 57 6.59 -8.06 -11.27
C ASN A 57 7.93 -7.70 -10.61
N THR A 58 8.03 -7.79 -9.29
CA THR A 58 9.26 -7.53 -8.55
C THR A 58 10.17 -8.75 -8.52
N GLN A 59 11.45 -8.56 -8.17
CA GLN A 59 12.39 -9.68 -7.96
C GLN A 59 11.94 -10.66 -6.86
N VAL A 60 11.08 -10.22 -5.95
CA VAL A 60 10.45 -11.07 -4.92
C VAL A 60 9.52 -12.09 -5.56
N GLY A 61 8.90 -11.76 -6.67
CA GLY A 61 8.05 -12.68 -7.43
C GLY A 61 8.80 -13.86 -8.06
N ALA A 62 10.14 -13.85 -8.05
CA ALA A 62 10.93 -14.96 -8.53
C ALA A 62 10.93 -16.19 -7.59
N ASP A 63 10.60 -16.00 -6.30
CA ASP A 63 10.41 -17.10 -5.33
C ASP A 63 8.94 -17.13 -4.90
N PRO A 64 8.18 -18.18 -5.27
CA PRO A 64 6.76 -18.29 -4.97
C PRO A 64 6.42 -18.28 -3.48
N ASP A 65 7.29 -18.82 -2.63
CA ASP A 65 7.03 -18.89 -1.19
C ASP A 65 7.23 -17.51 -0.53
N HIS A 66 8.30 -16.79 -0.88
CA HIS A 66 8.51 -15.42 -0.44
C HIS A 66 7.40 -14.48 -0.94
N LEU A 67 6.96 -14.68 -2.20
CA LEU A 67 5.85 -13.90 -2.74
C LEU A 67 4.55 -14.13 -1.97
N ARG A 68 4.23 -15.38 -1.61
CA ARG A 68 3.03 -15.69 -0.80
C ARG A 68 3.08 -15.03 0.56
N GLU A 69 4.22 -15.09 1.25
CA GLU A 69 4.39 -14.46 2.56
C GLU A 69 4.21 -12.93 2.48
N LEU A 70 4.66 -12.31 1.39
CA LEU A 70 4.45 -10.88 1.15
C LEU A 70 3.01 -10.56 0.75
N LEU A 71 2.38 -11.36 -0.10
CA LEU A 71 1.01 -11.12 -0.58
C LEU A 71 -0.05 -11.25 0.53
N LYS A 72 0.09 -12.25 1.42
CA LYS A 72 -0.90 -12.54 2.46
C LYS A 72 -1.29 -11.32 3.31
N PRO A 73 -0.36 -10.56 3.93
CA PRO A 73 -0.72 -9.39 4.72
C PRO A 73 -1.36 -8.28 3.90
N HIS A 74 -0.94 -8.09 2.65
CA HIS A 74 -1.53 -7.07 1.76
C HIS A 74 -2.95 -7.43 1.36
N ILE A 75 -3.18 -8.69 1.02
CA ILE A 75 -4.52 -9.20 0.70
C ILE A 75 -5.42 -9.12 1.94
N ALA A 76 -4.94 -9.58 3.09
CA ALA A 76 -5.69 -9.51 4.34
C ALA A 76 -6.11 -8.07 4.70
N ALA A 77 -5.23 -7.10 4.46
CA ALA A 77 -5.53 -5.68 4.66
C ALA A 77 -6.55 -5.13 3.65
N GLY A 78 -6.43 -5.53 2.37
CA GLY A 78 -7.27 -5.02 1.27
C GLY A 78 -8.58 -5.76 1.07
N LYS A 79 -8.71 -7.00 1.56
CA LYS A 79 -9.76 -7.96 1.19
C LYS A 79 -11.20 -7.41 1.23
N LYS A 80 -11.55 -6.62 2.24
CA LYS A 80 -12.88 -6.02 2.38
C LYS A 80 -13.03 -4.65 1.70
N ARG A 81 -11.93 -4.03 1.32
CA ARG A 81 -11.92 -2.69 0.73
C ARG A 81 -11.84 -2.73 -0.79
N LEU A 82 -11.18 -3.77 -1.31
CA LEU A 82 -11.01 -3.96 -2.74
C LEU A 82 -12.37 -4.19 -3.40
N SER A 83 -12.72 -3.33 -4.35
CA SER A 83 -13.95 -3.48 -5.12
C SER A 83 -13.89 -4.71 -6.03
N GLN A 84 -15.05 -5.28 -6.36
CA GLN A 84 -15.13 -6.39 -7.31
C GLN A 84 -14.52 -6.01 -8.67
N GLN A 85 -14.74 -4.79 -9.13
CA GLN A 85 -14.14 -4.27 -10.36
C GLN A 85 -12.62 -4.18 -10.25
N GLY A 86 -12.09 -3.69 -9.12
CA GLY A 86 -10.65 -3.65 -8.86
C GLY A 86 -10.03 -5.03 -8.88
N LEU A 87 -10.66 -6.02 -8.25
CA LEU A 87 -10.20 -7.41 -8.26
C LEU A 87 -10.18 -8.01 -9.66
N MET A 88 -11.22 -7.78 -10.46
CA MET A 88 -11.27 -8.24 -11.86
C MET A 88 -10.17 -7.64 -12.72
N LYS A 89 -9.82 -6.35 -12.51
CA LYS A 89 -8.70 -5.70 -13.20
C LYS A 89 -7.36 -6.32 -12.83
N VAL A 90 -7.18 -6.71 -11.56
CA VAL A 90 -5.98 -7.45 -11.14
C VAL A 90 -5.93 -8.81 -11.84
N TYR A 91 -7.01 -9.57 -11.80
CA TYR A 91 -7.09 -10.90 -12.42
C TYR A 91 -6.78 -10.89 -13.92
N SER A 92 -7.29 -9.91 -14.65
CA SER A 92 -7.08 -9.80 -16.10
C SER A 92 -5.63 -9.48 -16.51
N ALA A 93 -4.80 -9.06 -15.56
CA ALA A 93 -3.41 -8.65 -15.82
C ALA A 93 -2.38 -9.71 -15.41
N LEU A 94 -2.81 -10.81 -14.80
CA LEU A 94 -1.95 -11.88 -14.31
C LEU A 94 -2.02 -13.09 -15.24
N ASP A 95 -0.92 -13.82 -15.35
CA ASP A 95 -0.89 -15.13 -15.99
C ASP A 95 -1.58 -16.21 -15.12
N ALA A 96 -1.67 -17.42 -15.64
CA ALA A 96 -2.41 -18.51 -14.97
C ALA A 96 -1.77 -18.93 -13.64
N GLU A 97 -0.43 -18.92 -13.54
CA GLU A 97 0.30 -19.30 -12.33
C GLU A 97 0.16 -18.21 -11.26
N GLN A 98 0.42 -16.96 -11.62
CA GLN A 98 0.24 -15.80 -10.76
C GLN A 98 -1.20 -15.71 -10.23
N LEU A 99 -2.18 -15.94 -11.10
CA LEU A 99 -3.59 -15.95 -10.73
C LEU A 99 -3.93 -17.06 -9.74
N SER A 100 -3.32 -18.24 -9.89
CA SER A 100 -3.49 -19.37 -8.95
C SER A 100 -2.97 -18.99 -7.56
N ILE A 101 -1.74 -18.42 -7.49
CA ILE A 101 -1.14 -17.96 -6.24
C ILE A 101 -2.02 -16.89 -5.58
N LEU A 102 -2.47 -15.89 -6.35
CA LEU A 102 -3.29 -14.80 -5.81
C LEU A 102 -4.62 -15.32 -5.25
N LYS A 103 -5.31 -16.21 -5.96
CA LYS A 103 -6.57 -16.81 -5.52
C LYS A 103 -6.40 -17.60 -4.23
N GLN A 104 -5.36 -18.44 -4.15
CA GLN A 104 -5.05 -19.19 -2.95
C GLN A 104 -4.80 -18.26 -1.77
N CYS A 105 -3.94 -17.25 -1.93
CA CYS A 105 -3.70 -16.25 -0.88
C CYS A 105 -4.98 -15.49 -0.50
N PHE A 106 -5.85 -15.20 -1.45
CA PHE A 106 -7.12 -14.52 -1.18
C PHE A 106 -8.09 -15.39 -0.40
N GLU A 107 -8.15 -16.68 -0.66
CA GLU A 107 -8.97 -17.64 0.10
C GLU A 107 -8.47 -17.80 1.53
N GLU A 108 -7.15 -17.97 1.71
CA GLU A 108 -6.51 -18.19 3.01
C GLU A 108 -6.48 -16.94 3.90
N ALA A 109 -6.43 -15.73 3.32
CA ALA A 109 -6.27 -14.49 4.08
C ALA A 109 -7.52 -14.15 4.89
N GLU A 110 -7.35 -13.90 6.19
CA GLU A 110 -8.39 -13.33 7.04
C GLU A 110 -8.33 -11.80 7.01
N PRO A 111 -9.47 -11.09 6.89
CA PRO A 111 -9.49 -9.63 6.87
C PRO A 111 -8.98 -9.00 8.17
N LEU A 112 -8.13 -7.98 8.06
CA LEU A 112 -7.48 -7.30 9.19
C LEU A 112 -8.14 -5.97 9.60
N ASP A 113 -9.25 -5.58 9.01
CA ASP A 113 -9.87 -4.24 9.14
C ASP A 113 -10.63 -3.99 10.45
N LYS A 114 -10.54 -4.88 11.43
CA LYS A 114 -11.25 -4.76 12.73
C LYS A 114 -10.62 -3.76 13.70
N VAL A 115 -9.36 -3.40 13.47
CA VAL A 115 -8.59 -2.49 14.34
C VAL A 115 -7.91 -1.42 13.50
N PRO A 116 -7.62 -0.23 14.07
CA PRO A 116 -7.04 0.87 13.30
C PRO A 116 -5.60 0.62 12.85
N MET A 117 -4.88 -0.27 13.54
CA MET A 117 -3.51 -0.66 13.24
C MET A 117 -3.25 -2.09 13.69
N VAL A 118 -2.54 -2.84 12.87
CA VAL A 118 -1.97 -4.15 13.21
C VAL A 118 -0.48 -4.15 12.91
N HIS A 119 0.28 -5.01 13.59
CA HIS A 119 1.67 -5.28 13.24
C HIS A 119 1.98 -6.76 13.40
N PHE A 120 2.95 -7.24 12.65
CA PHE A 120 3.49 -8.59 12.76
C PHE A 120 4.89 -8.68 12.14
N PRO A 121 5.71 -9.66 12.60
CA PRO A 121 7.02 -9.87 12.03
C PRO A 121 6.93 -10.22 10.56
N ALA A 122 7.84 -9.67 9.77
CA ALA A 122 7.99 -9.91 8.35
C ALA A 122 9.46 -10.11 8.02
N ILE A 123 9.73 -10.76 6.90
CA ILE A 123 11.08 -10.92 6.37
C ILE A 123 11.10 -10.29 4.97
N LEU A 124 11.97 -9.30 4.79
CA LEU A 124 12.31 -8.79 3.47
C LEU A 124 13.40 -9.70 2.89
N PRO A 125 13.18 -10.34 1.75
CA PRO A 125 14.14 -11.27 1.18
C PRO A 125 15.43 -10.56 0.71
N ALA A 126 16.52 -11.32 0.58
CA ALA A 126 17.76 -10.85 0.00
C ALA A 126 17.54 -10.37 -1.45
N GLY A 127 18.27 -9.37 -1.86
CA GLY A 127 18.10 -8.70 -3.16
C GLY A 127 17.10 -7.55 -3.15
N TYR A 128 16.31 -7.44 -2.11
CA TYR A 128 15.34 -6.39 -1.93
C TYR A 128 16.04 -5.06 -1.64
N GLY A 129 15.90 -4.07 -2.53
CA GLY A 129 16.52 -2.75 -2.36
C GLY A 129 18.04 -2.76 -2.17
N GLY A 130 18.74 -3.77 -2.70
CA GLY A 130 20.18 -3.93 -2.52
C GLY A 130 20.58 -4.56 -1.18
N ILE A 131 19.63 -5.06 -0.39
CA ILE A 131 19.90 -5.81 0.84
C ILE A 131 20.54 -7.15 0.45
N LYS A 132 21.75 -7.43 0.97
CA LYS A 132 22.49 -8.66 0.63
C LYS A 132 21.92 -9.90 1.29
N ASP A 133 21.40 -9.76 2.52
CA ASP A 133 20.86 -10.84 3.35
C ASP A 133 19.39 -10.55 3.69
N PRO A 134 18.56 -11.59 3.96
CA PRO A 134 17.19 -11.38 4.41
C PRO A 134 17.15 -10.50 5.68
N LEU A 135 16.28 -9.50 5.68
CA LEU A 135 16.12 -8.57 6.79
C LEU A 135 14.85 -8.87 7.57
N CYS A 136 15.01 -9.22 8.86
CA CYS A 136 13.86 -9.29 9.78
C CYS A 136 13.38 -7.87 10.11
N CYS A 137 12.09 -7.64 9.97
CA CYS A 137 11.46 -6.36 10.26
C CYS A 137 10.06 -6.57 10.83
N ASP A 138 9.48 -5.52 11.40
CA ASP A 138 8.07 -5.46 11.75
C ASP A 138 7.29 -4.72 10.66
N LEU A 139 6.24 -5.34 10.14
CA LEU A 139 5.30 -4.71 9.23
C LEU A 139 4.14 -4.11 10.01
N TYR A 140 4.01 -2.80 9.96
CA TYR A 140 2.87 -2.05 10.50
C TYR A 140 1.88 -1.73 9.37
N ILE A 141 0.61 -2.03 9.59
CA ILE A 141 -0.49 -1.74 8.67
C ILE A 141 -1.49 -0.83 9.37
N CYS A 142 -1.63 0.38 8.87
CA CYS A 142 -2.55 1.38 9.42
C CYS A 142 -3.73 1.61 8.49
N PHE A 143 -4.94 1.49 9.03
CA PHE A 143 -6.18 1.64 8.29
C PHE A 143 -6.74 3.04 8.44
N TYR A 144 -6.68 3.83 7.36
CA TYR A 144 -7.29 5.13 7.27
C TYR A 144 -8.53 5.08 6.36
N ARG A 145 -9.35 6.11 6.41
CA ARG A 145 -10.49 6.27 5.50
C ARG A 145 -10.01 6.40 4.04
N GLU A 146 -8.91 7.09 3.85
CA GLU A 146 -8.31 7.45 2.57
C GLU A 146 -7.55 6.29 1.92
N GLY A 147 -7.20 5.26 2.71
CA GLY A 147 -6.44 4.11 2.24
C GLY A 147 -5.73 3.35 3.36
N ILE A 148 -4.74 2.57 2.98
CA ILE A 148 -3.97 1.71 3.88
C ILE A 148 -2.49 2.09 3.77
N LEU A 149 -1.87 2.45 4.89
CA LEU A 149 -0.44 2.70 4.99
C LEU A 149 0.27 1.43 5.47
N PHE A 150 1.26 1.01 4.71
CA PHE A 150 2.19 -0.05 5.06
C PHE A 150 3.55 0.58 5.39
N THR A 151 4.17 0.17 6.49
CA THR A 151 5.53 0.57 6.82
C THR A 151 6.29 -0.59 7.45
N PHE A 152 7.51 -0.78 6.99
CA PHE A 152 8.43 -1.81 7.49
C PHE A 152 9.46 -1.15 8.38
N SER A 153 9.60 -1.63 9.61
CA SER A 153 10.56 -1.15 10.58
C SER A 153 11.58 -2.25 10.87
N PRO A 154 12.89 -2.01 10.76
CA PRO A 154 13.90 -2.97 11.21
C PRO A 154 13.73 -3.29 12.70
N VAL A 155 13.73 -4.56 13.08
CA VAL A 155 13.51 -5.04 14.46
C VAL A 155 14.46 -4.42 15.51
N GLN A 156 15.58 -3.85 15.07
CA GLN A 156 16.58 -3.24 15.97
C GLN A 156 16.28 -1.78 16.33
N LEU A 157 15.27 -1.17 15.76
CA LEU A 157 14.88 0.21 16.04
C LEU A 157 13.90 0.26 17.22
N ASN A 158 14.06 1.30 18.07
CA ASN A 158 13.04 1.61 19.06
C ASN A 158 11.79 2.15 18.35
N ASP A 159 10.75 1.35 18.30
CA ASP A 159 9.50 1.64 17.58
C ASP A 159 8.61 2.66 18.28
N ASP A 160 8.98 3.17 19.47
CA ASP A 160 8.17 4.13 20.22
C ASP A 160 7.87 5.39 19.39
N PHE A 161 8.88 5.90 18.69
CA PHE A 161 8.70 7.05 17.78
C PHE A 161 7.74 6.72 16.63
N LEU A 162 7.93 5.57 15.99
CA LEU A 162 7.08 5.12 14.89
C LEU A 162 5.63 4.96 15.36
N LEU A 163 5.42 4.31 16.49
CA LEU A 163 4.09 4.10 17.05
C LEU A 163 3.41 5.42 17.44
N GLU A 164 4.16 6.35 18.03
CA GLU A 164 3.66 7.69 18.35
C GLU A 164 3.27 8.45 17.08
N PHE A 165 4.12 8.42 16.05
CA PHE A 165 3.84 9.05 14.76
C PHE A 165 2.57 8.46 14.10
N LEU A 166 2.47 7.14 13.99
CA LEU A 166 1.33 6.46 13.36
C LEU A 166 0.00 6.69 14.11
N ARG A 167 0.05 6.93 15.43
CA ARG A 167 -1.12 7.31 16.24
C ARG A 167 -1.61 8.72 15.96
N LYS A 168 -0.76 9.62 15.46
CA LYS A 168 -1.13 11.00 15.07
C LYS A 168 -1.88 11.03 13.74
N ARG A 169 -3.00 10.31 13.64
CA ARG A 169 -3.75 10.05 12.40
C ARG A 169 -3.92 11.27 11.50
N ASN A 170 -4.39 12.39 12.04
CA ASN A 170 -4.66 13.60 11.25
C ASN A 170 -3.36 14.18 10.67
N HIS A 171 -2.26 14.10 11.41
CA HIS A 171 -0.96 14.55 10.93
C HIS A 171 -0.48 13.68 9.78
N VAL A 172 -0.51 12.35 9.94
CA VAL A 172 -0.11 11.38 8.91
C VAL A 172 -0.90 11.59 7.63
N ILE A 173 -2.22 11.71 7.72
CA ILE A 173 -3.09 11.93 6.55
C ILE A 173 -2.78 13.26 5.86
N ASN A 174 -2.60 14.34 6.61
CA ASN A 174 -2.26 15.64 6.04
C ASN A 174 -0.92 15.61 5.29
N GLU A 175 0.09 14.94 5.83
CA GLU A 175 1.38 14.77 5.17
C GLU A 175 1.25 13.91 3.90
N LEU A 176 0.52 12.80 3.97
CA LEU A 176 0.25 11.93 2.82
C LEU A 176 -0.47 12.68 1.69
N LEU A 177 -1.47 13.48 2.01
CA LEU A 177 -2.20 14.27 1.02
C LEU A 177 -1.33 15.33 0.33
N LYS A 178 -0.42 15.96 1.08
CA LYS A 178 0.53 16.95 0.52
C LYS A 178 1.56 16.30 -0.41
N LYS A 179 1.99 15.07 -0.09
CA LYS A 179 3.08 14.37 -0.78
C LYS A 179 2.58 13.30 -1.75
N ARG A 180 1.29 13.25 -1.99
CA ARG A 180 0.67 12.30 -2.92
C ARG A 180 1.33 12.37 -4.30
N LYS A 181 1.71 11.20 -4.82
CA LYS A 181 2.30 11.12 -6.15
C LYS A 181 1.24 11.42 -7.22
N PRO A 182 1.54 12.31 -8.19
CA PRO A 182 0.59 12.65 -9.25
C PRO A 182 0.19 11.42 -10.07
N TYR A 183 -1.05 11.38 -10.53
CA TYR A 183 -1.59 10.33 -11.38
C TYR A 183 -2.64 10.89 -12.33
N LEU A 184 -2.85 10.18 -13.43
CA LEU A 184 -3.95 10.43 -14.37
C LEU A 184 -5.07 9.42 -14.08
N THR A 185 -6.30 9.90 -14.10
CA THR A 185 -7.50 9.06 -13.99
C THR A 185 -8.64 9.68 -14.76
N ASP A 186 -9.53 8.85 -15.25
CA ASP A 186 -10.78 9.32 -15.86
C ASP A 186 -11.74 9.78 -14.77
N VAL A 187 -12.32 10.97 -14.97
CA VAL A 187 -13.30 11.54 -14.05
C VAL A 187 -14.59 11.77 -14.82
N THR A 188 -15.67 11.12 -14.38
CA THR A 188 -17.02 11.44 -14.86
C THR A 188 -17.64 12.49 -13.95
N VAL A 189 -17.94 13.65 -14.50
CA VAL A 189 -18.64 14.72 -13.79
C VAL A 189 -20.12 14.68 -14.19
N MET A 190 -20.99 14.44 -13.22
CA MET A 190 -22.43 14.54 -13.40
C MET A 190 -22.93 15.85 -12.80
N VAL A 191 -23.51 16.68 -13.63
CA VAL A 191 -24.16 17.90 -13.20
C VAL A 191 -25.68 17.65 -13.20
N ALA A 192 -26.31 17.71 -12.01
CA ALA A 192 -27.74 17.60 -11.85
C ALA A 192 -28.32 18.97 -11.49
N ASP A 193 -29.22 19.48 -12.31
CA ASP A 193 -30.02 20.67 -12.01
C ASP A 193 -31.41 20.25 -11.53
N VAL A 194 -31.81 20.76 -10.37
CA VAL A 194 -33.14 20.50 -9.80
C VAL A 194 -34.07 21.60 -10.26
N GLN A 195 -34.86 21.33 -11.29
CA GLN A 195 -35.90 22.25 -11.74
C GLN A 195 -36.89 22.57 -10.60
N ASN A 196 -37.19 23.84 -10.44
CA ASN A 196 -38.11 24.36 -9.41
C ASN A 196 -37.62 24.24 -7.96
N SER A 197 -36.31 24.26 -7.71
CA SER A 197 -35.73 24.30 -6.35
C SER A 197 -36.28 25.44 -5.47
N THR A 198 -36.71 26.55 -6.09
CA THR A 198 -37.36 27.67 -5.40
C THR A 198 -38.77 27.44 -4.91
N ARG A 199 -39.38 26.27 -5.20
CA ARG A 199 -40.73 25.89 -4.72
C ARG A 199 -40.70 25.00 -3.46
N ILE A 200 -39.52 24.71 -2.92
CA ILE A 200 -39.32 23.82 -1.76
C ILE A 200 -39.08 24.63 -0.46
N CYS A 201 -39.23 25.94 -0.50
CA CYS A 201 -39.18 26.80 0.70
C CYS A 201 -40.59 27.11 1.21
#